data_68c7362e764578a268bd45b14fa30334
#
_entry.id   68c7362e764578a268bd45b14fa30334
#
_cell.length_a   1.000
_cell.length_b   1.000
_cell.length_c   1.000
_cell.angle_alpha   90.00
_cell.angle_beta   90.00
_cell.angle_gamma   90.00
#
_symmetry.space_group_name_H-M   'P 1'
#
loop_
_entity.id
_entity.type
_entity.pdbx_description
1 polymer ?
#
loop_
_entity_poly.entity_id
_entity_poly.type
_entity_poly.pdbx_seq_one_letter_code
_entity_poly.pdbx_strand_id
1 'polypeptide(L)'
;MRGRGGLIGIAAVLVVAGIGVAAWLGSGSAGKVDRATHRVTSTGPRPPVTLHVIFPEGFTRADMAERIGAVRSIAIKKRHVRPRLTASGYLEASVAAQAPPGFKRHRGSRSLEGFLFPATYDFTQATTARDLVVNQVAAFRKAFSTVNLRYARSKNLTSYDVLTIASMIEKEAVVPSERRLIAAVIYNRLHAKMRLGIDATIRYGLHIPGTESLTKKELASSSPYNTRRFRGLPPTPIANPGLPSIRAAAHPARVDYLYFVRKPDKRHHFFTASGQEFLRKACEYGFGCS
;
A
#
# COMPACT_ATOMS: atom_id res chain seq x y z
N MET A 1 40.45 12.87 6.59
CA MET A 1 39.96 14.15 6.04
C MET A 1 38.43 14.10 5.98
N ARG A 2 37.83 15.13 6.51
CA ARG A 2 36.40 15.31 6.81
C ARG A 2 35.54 15.47 5.54
N GLY A 3 34.34 14.91 5.51
CA GLY A 3 33.34 15.17 4.47
C GLY A 3 31.94 14.84 4.96
N ARG A 4 31.27 15.72 5.18
CA ARG A 4 29.99 16.39 5.48
C ARG A 4 28.76 15.53 5.09
N GLY A 5 27.93 15.22 6.11
CA GLY A 5 26.57 14.76 5.96
C GLY A 5 25.65 15.89 5.50
N GLY A 6 24.83 15.60 4.50
CA GLY A 6 23.74 16.47 4.05
C GLY A 6 22.42 16.08 4.70
N LEU A 7 21.94 16.92 5.59
CA LEU A 7 20.58 16.90 6.12
C LEU A 7 19.62 17.42 5.04
N ILE A 8 18.69 16.60 4.57
CA ILE A 8 17.57 17.02 3.76
C ILE A 8 16.45 17.46 4.69
N GLY A 9 16.25 18.76 4.80
CA GLY A 9 15.16 19.37 5.57
C GLY A 9 13.82 19.17 4.86
N ILE A 10 12.85 18.65 5.58
CA ILE A 10 11.44 18.60 5.16
C ILE A 10 10.83 19.95 5.54
N ALA A 11 10.50 20.76 4.55
CA ALA A 11 9.76 22.01 4.74
C ALA A 11 8.29 21.69 5.02
N ALA A 12 7.83 22.02 6.23
CA ALA A 12 6.42 22.04 6.58
C ALA A 12 5.79 23.35 6.10
N VAL A 13 4.83 23.29 5.17
CA VAL A 13 4.02 24.43 4.76
C VAL A 13 2.89 24.61 5.76
N LEU A 14 2.97 25.67 6.58
CA LEU A 14 1.87 26.15 7.42
C LEU A 14 1.01 27.10 6.58
N VAL A 15 -0.23 26.71 6.29
CA VAL A 15 -1.24 27.62 5.76
C VAL A 15 -1.95 28.28 6.93
N VAL A 16 -1.68 29.56 7.15
CA VAL A 16 -2.40 30.40 8.09
C VAL A 16 -3.55 31.08 7.34
N ALA A 17 -4.80 30.68 7.65
CA ALA A 17 -5.99 31.38 7.18
C ALA A 17 -6.22 32.63 8.06
N GLY A 18 -5.97 33.81 7.50
CA GLY A 18 -6.29 35.08 8.13
C GLY A 18 -7.77 35.40 8.00
N ILE A 19 -8.44 35.57 9.13
CA ILE A 19 -9.80 36.13 9.19
C ILE A 19 -9.68 37.64 9.37
N GLY A 20 -10.05 38.39 8.33
CA GLY A 20 -10.13 39.83 8.39
C GLY A 20 -11.35 40.28 9.21
N VAL A 21 -11.11 41.09 10.26
CA VAL A 21 -12.16 41.75 11.04
C VAL A 21 -12.27 43.20 10.52
N ALA A 22 -13.41 43.54 9.92
CA ALA A 22 -13.75 44.89 9.56
C ALA A 22 -14.19 45.64 10.83
N ALA A 23 -13.48 46.71 11.16
CA ALA A 23 -13.86 47.64 12.24
C ALA A 23 -14.91 48.62 11.76
N TRP A 24 -16.07 48.62 12.39
CA TRP A 24 -17.13 49.62 12.26
C TRP A 24 -17.04 50.63 13.43
N LEU A 25 -16.72 51.87 13.16
CA LEU A 25 -16.72 52.96 14.14
C LEU A 25 -18.12 53.56 14.26
N GLY A 26 -18.76 53.37 15.38
CA GLY A 26 -20.00 54.01 15.75
C GLY A 26 -19.87 54.67 17.14
N SER A 27 -19.91 55.96 17.21
CA SER A 27 -19.89 56.80 18.42
C SER A 27 -21.24 56.72 19.16
N GLY A 28 -21.25 56.55 20.49
CA GLY A 28 -22.48 56.67 21.28
C GLY A 28 -22.33 56.27 22.76
N SER A 29 -22.26 57.27 23.62
CA SER A 29 -22.64 57.41 25.06
C SER A 29 -22.31 56.26 26.04
N ALA A 30 -21.59 56.70 27.11
CA ALA A 30 -21.25 55.96 28.29
C ALA A 30 -22.48 55.52 29.12
N GLY A 31 -22.82 54.23 29.07
CA GLY A 31 -23.62 53.56 30.12
C GLY A 31 -22.70 52.57 30.80
N LYS A 32 -22.55 52.70 32.14
CA LYS A 32 -21.90 51.69 32.97
C LYS A 32 -22.69 50.39 32.85
N VAL A 33 -22.19 49.44 32.11
CA VAL A 33 -22.72 48.09 32.08
C VAL A 33 -21.75 47.22 32.92
N ASP A 34 -22.24 46.74 34.07
CA ASP A 34 -21.60 45.69 34.87
C ASP A 34 -21.30 44.50 33.93
N ARG A 35 -20.05 44.30 33.60
CA ARG A 35 -19.56 43.11 32.89
C ARG A 35 -19.58 41.93 33.83
N ALA A 36 -20.78 41.35 34.06
CA ALA A 36 -20.84 39.99 34.52
C ALA A 36 -20.18 39.11 33.42
N THR A 37 -18.90 38.76 33.63
CA THR A 37 -18.21 37.76 32.78
C THR A 37 -18.88 36.40 33.02
N HIS A 38 -19.91 36.09 32.27
CA HIS A 38 -20.38 34.74 32.14
C HIS A 38 -19.24 33.90 31.54
N ARG A 39 -18.42 33.35 32.41
CA ARG A 39 -17.52 32.25 32.09
C ARG A 39 -18.41 31.08 31.69
N VAL A 40 -18.70 30.97 30.38
CA VAL A 40 -19.35 29.76 29.82
C VAL A 40 -18.35 28.63 30.04
N THR A 41 -18.44 27.97 31.20
CA THR A 41 -17.80 26.69 31.41
C THR A 41 -18.56 25.70 30.58
N SER A 42 -18.05 25.36 29.39
CA SER A 42 -18.52 24.25 28.60
C SER A 42 -18.39 22.97 29.43
N THR A 43 -19.48 22.57 30.09
CA THR A 43 -19.59 21.35 30.90
C THR A 43 -19.85 20.10 30.06
N GLY A 44 -19.80 20.19 28.73
CA GLY A 44 -19.93 19.04 27.84
C GLY A 44 -18.65 18.18 27.83
N PRO A 45 -18.78 16.87 27.63
CA PRO A 45 -17.64 15.98 27.47
C PRO A 45 -16.77 16.49 26.29
N ARG A 46 -15.47 16.62 26.53
CA ARG A 46 -14.54 17.03 25.47
C ARG A 46 -14.64 16.03 24.32
N PRO A 47 -14.71 16.51 23.04
CA PRO A 47 -14.72 15.61 21.90
C PRO A 47 -13.50 14.68 21.92
N PRO A 48 -13.65 13.42 21.53
CA PRO A 48 -12.54 12.46 21.54
C PRO A 48 -11.42 12.94 20.62
N VAL A 49 -10.18 12.76 21.07
CA VAL A 49 -8.99 13.07 20.25
C VAL A 49 -8.97 12.16 19.03
N THR A 50 -9.04 12.76 17.84
CA THR A 50 -8.88 12.05 16.57
C THR A 50 -7.39 11.91 16.25
N LEU A 51 -6.99 10.70 15.93
CA LEU A 51 -5.66 10.31 15.50
C LEU A 51 -5.75 9.79 14.06
N HIS A 52 -4.63 9.88 13.34
CA HIS A 52 -4.55 9.42 11.94
C HIS A 52 -3.47 8.36 11.79
N VAL A 53 -3.76 7.32 11.01
CA VAL A 53 -2.78 6.35 10.56
C VAL A 53 -2.77 6.31 9.04
N ILE A 54 -1.58 6.44 8.44
CA ILE A 54 -1.37 6.41 7.00
C ILE A 54 -0.80 5.06 6.62
N PHE A 55 -1.46 4.37 5.71
CA PHE A 55 -0.97 3.14 5.09
C PHE A 55 -0.61 3.43 3.63
N PRO A 56 0.67 3.51 3.28
CA PRO A 56 1.11 3.59 1.89
C PRO A 56 0.68 2.40 1.05
N GLU A 57 0.55 2.62 -0.26
CA GLU A 57 0.37 1.53 -1.23
C GLU A 57 1.54 0.55 -1.12
N GLY A 58 1.27 -0.73 -1.33
CA GLY A 58 2.28 -1.78 -1.25
C GLY A 58 2.64 -2.27 0.17
N PHE A 59 2.04 -1.73 1.23
CA PHE A 59 2.19 -2.28 2.57
C PHE A 59 1.55 -3.66 2.65
N THR A 60 2.25 -4.59 3.31
CA THR A 60 1.67 -5.87 3.75
C THR A 60 0.86 -5.68 5.03
N ARG A 61 0.09 -6.70 5.42
CA ARG A 61 -0.56 -6.72 6.74
C ARG A 61 0.43 -6.55 7.89
N ALA A 62 1.62 -7.11 7.76
CA ALA A 62 2.68 -6.99 8.76
C ALA A 62 3.17 -5.54 8.85
N ASP A 63 3.47 -4.89 7.71
CA ASP A 63 3.87 -3.49 7.67
C ASP A 63 2.80 -2.56 8.26
N MET A 64 1.52 -2.85 7.99
CA MET A 64 0.40 -2.09 8.57
C MET A 64 0.31 -2.27 10.09
N ALA A 65 0.51 -3.49 10.60
CA ALA A 65 0.53 -3.76 12.03
C ALA A 65 1.69 -3.04 12.73
N GLU A 66 2.87 -3.05 12.14
CA GLU A 66 4.03 -2.32 12.65
C GLU A 66 3.75 -0.81 12.70
N ARG A 67 3.15 -0.26 11.63
CA ARG A 67 2.75 1.15 11.57
C ARG A 67 1.75 1.51 12.67
N ILE A 68 0.78 0.64 12.95
CA ILE A 68 -0.17 0.83 14.06
C ILE A 68 0.57 0.86 15.39
N GLY A 69 1.52 -0.04 15.61
CA GLY A 69 2.36 -0.05 16.82
C GLY A 69 3.12 1.24 17.01
N ALA A 70 3.74 1.76 15.95
CA ALA A 70 4.48 3.02 15.97
C ALA A 70 3.55 4.22 16.28
N VAL A 71 2.42 4.34 15.58
CA VAL A 71 1.44 5.42 15.81
C VAL A 71 0.86 5.35 17.23
N ARG A 72 0.53 4.15 17.72
CA ARG A 72 0.06 3.95 19.11
C ARG A 72 1.10 4.42 20.13
N SER A 73 2.37 4.11 19.91
CA SER A 73 3.47 4.54 20.80
C SER A 73 3.59 6.07 20.84
N ILE A 74 3.45 6.74 19.67
CA ILE A 74 3.42 8.21 19.59
C ILE A 74 2.21 8.78 20.30
N ALA A 75 1.02 8.19 20.13
CA ALA A 75 -0.22 8.62 20.78
C ALA A 75 -0.08 8.59 22.30
N ILE A 76 0.49 7.52 22.85
CA ILE A 76 0.71 7.37 24.30
C ILE A 76 1.73 8.41 24.80
N LYS A 77 2.89 8.51 24.13
CA LYS A 77 4.00 9.35 24.59
C LYS A 77 3.75 10.85 24.40
N LYS A 78 3.12 11.25 23.30
CA LYS A 78 2.99 12.65 22.87
C LYS A 78 1.59 13.25 23.11
N ARG A 79 0.54 12.42 23.15
CA ARG A 79 -0.85 12.86 23.27
C ARG A 79 -1.53 12.37 24.55
N HIS A 80 -0.84 11.54 25.33
CA HIS A 80 -1.37 10.90 26.55
C HIS A 80 -2.66 10.13 26.31
N VAL A 81 -2.86 9.63 25.09
CA VAL A 81 -4.00 8.81 24.68
C VAL A 81 -3.56 7.36 24.53
N ARG A 82 -4.32 6.42 25.10
CA ARG A 82 -4.08 4.97 24.99
C ARG A 82 -5.10 4.31 24.07
N PRO A 83 -4.86 4.22 22.74
CA PRO A 83 -5.79 3.59 21.81
C PRO A 83 -5.96 2.10 22.13
N ARG A 84 -7.18 1.58 21.92
CA ARG A 84 -7.49 0.13 21.93
C ARG A 84 -6.87 -0.59 20.74
N LEU A 85 -6.66 0.13 19.64
CA LEU A 85 -6.02 -0.37 18.42
C LEU A 85 -4.58 -0.78 18.73
N THR A 86 -4.25 -2.08 18.50
CA THR A 86 -2.92 -2.66 18.70
C THR A 86 -2.45 -3.39 17.44
N ALA A 87 -1.14 -3.58 17.29
CA ALA A 87 -0.55 -4.32 16.18
C ALA A 87 -1.02 -5.79 16.16
N SER A 88 -0.98 -6.48 17.32
CA SER A 88 -1.43 -7.86 17.44
C SER A 88 -2.91 -8.03 17.12
N GLY A 89 -3.76 -7.19 17.75
CA GLY A 89 -5.20 -7.23 17.48
C GLY A 89 -5.55 -6.96 16.01
N TYR A 90 -4.76 -6.11 15.33
CA TYR A 90 -4.93 -5.88 13.89
C TYR A 90 -4.58 -7.11 13.06
N LEU A 91 -3.48 -7.81 13.35
CA LEU A 91 -3.13 -9.07 12.70
C LEU A 91 -4.22 -10.13 12.89
N GLU A 92 -4.74 -10.27 14.10
CA GLU A 92 -5.84 -11.19 14.41
C GLU A 92 -7.12 -10.82 13.67
N ALA A 93 -7.56 -9.57 13.74
CA ALA A 93 -8.76 -9.09 13.06
C ALA A 93 -8.68 -9.28 11.55
N SER A 94 -7.51 -9.09 10.94
CA SER A 94 -7.29 -9.23 9.51
C SER A 94 -7.16 -10.69 9.02
N VAL A 95 -7.22 -11.68 9.90
CA VAL A 95 -7.40 -13.10 9.59
C VAL A 95 -8.83 -13.56 9.85
N ALA A 96 -9.43 -13.06 10.94
CA ALA A 96 -10.78 -13.44 11.36
C ALA A 96 -11.88 -12.87 10.45
N ALA A 97 -11.64 -11.73 9.81
CA ALA A 97 -12.62 -11.08 8.94
C ALA A 97 -12.78 -11.82 7.59
N GLN A 98 -13.99 -11.74 7.04
CA GLN A 98 -14.30 -12.35 5.75
C GLN A 98 -13.83 -11.49 4.58
N ALA A 99 -13.32 -12.14 3.53
CA ALA A 99 -13.05 -11.45 2.27
C ALA A 99 -14.36 -10.94 1.63
N PRO A 100 -14.28 -9.86 0.83
CA PRO A 100 -15.43 -9.34 0.11
C PRO A 100 -16.12 -10.40 -0.75
N PRO A 101 -17.44 -10.38 -0.92
CA PRO A 101 -18.15 -11.25 -1.84
C PRO A 101 -17.59 -11.15 -3.27
N GLY A 102 -17.60 -12.26 -4.00
CA GLY A 102 -17.11 -12.32 -5.40
C GLY A 102 -15.61 -12.60 -5.53
N PHE A 103 -14.87 -12.69 -4.43
CA PHE A 103 -13.47 -13.09 -4.44
C PHE A 103 -13.33 -14.55 -4.01
N LYS A 104 -13.10 -15.45 -4.97
CA LYS A 104 -12.80 -16.86 -4.70
C LYS A 104 -11.31 -16.97 -4.35
N ARG A 105 -11.00 -17.04 -3.06
CA ARG A 105 -9.64 -17.27 -2.56
C ARG A 105 -9.23 -18.73 -2.77
N HIS A 106 -7.92 -18.97 -2.92
CA HIS A 106 -7.40 -20.34 -2.90
C HIS A 106 -7.68 -21.02 -1.55
N ARG A 107 -7.89 -22.35 -1.55
CA ARG A 107 -8.15 -23.13 -0.34
C ARG A 107 -7.03 -22.89 0.69
N GLY A 108 -7.43 -22.64 1.94
CA GLY A 108 -6.50 -22.44 3.07
C GLY A 108 -6.09 -21.00 3.34
N SER A 109 -6.28 -20.04 2.42
CA SER A 109 -5.98 -18.65 2.71
C SER A 109 -7.09 -18.00 3.56
N ARG A 110 -6.76 -17.64 4.80
CA ARG A 110 -7.65 -16.88 5.69
C ARG A 110 -7.28 -15.39 5.78
N SER A 111 -6.08 -15.02 5.31
CA SER A 111 -5.56 -13.66 5.38
C SER A 111 -6.31 -12.71 4.46
N LEU A 112 -6.52 -11.47 4.92
CA LEU A 112 -7.02 -10.36 4.11
C LEU A 112 -5.90 -9.60 3.37
N GLU A 113 -4.73 -10.22 3.17
CA GLU A 113 -3.69 -9.61 2.32
C GLU A 113 -4.25 -9.27 0.94
N GLY A 114 -4.00 -8.05 0.50
CA GLY A 114 -4.56 -7.49 -0.74
C GLY A 114 -5.90 -6.76 -0.58
N PHE A 115 -6.66 -7.01 0.49
CA PHE A 115 -7.99 -6.43 0.71
C PHE A 115 -8.01 -5.23 1.66
N LEU A 116 -6.89 -4.92 2.30
CA LEU A 116 -6.76 -3.84 3.28
C LEU A 116 -6.33 -2.56 2.55
N PHE A 117 -7.31 -1.80 2.04
CA PHE A 117 -7.04 -0.69 1.12
C PHE A 117 -6.09 0.34 1.72
N PRO A 118 -5.00 0.71 1.02
CA PRO A 118 -4.06 1.72 1.48
C PRO A 118 -4.69 3.11 1.42
N ALA A 119 -4.72 3.81 2.56
CA ALA A 119 -5.25 5.16 2.69
C ALA A 119 -4.86 5.75 4.06
N THR A 120 -5.31 6.98 4.32
CA THR A 120 -5.32 7.55 5.67
C THR A 120 -6.62 7.19 6.37
N TYR A 121 -6.51 6.68 7.59
CA TYR A 121 -7.65 6.31 8.42
C TYR A 121 -7.63 7.07 9.73
N ASP A 122 -8.78 7.64 10.05
CA ASP A 122 -9.01 8.28 11.34
C ASP A 122 -9.39 7.23 12.38
N PHE A 123 -8.89 7.39 13.58
CA PHE A 123 -9.27 6.56 14.71
C PHE A 123 -9.21 7.35 16.02
N THR A 124 -9.91 6.87 17.02
CA THR A 124 -9.94 7.43 18.38
C THR A 124 -9.41 6.41 19.38
N GLN A 125 -9.38 6.78 20.64
CA GLN A 125 -9.03 5.84 21.72
C GLN A 125 -9.94 4.61 21.73
N ALA A 126 -11.22 4.75 21.36
CA ALA A 126 -12.20 3.68 21.40
C ALA A 126 -12.16 2.75 20.18
N THR A 127 -11.56 3.19 19.06
CA THR A 127 -11.50 2.43 17.81
C THR A 127 -10.79 1.10 18.01
N THR A 128 -11.45 0.01 17.63
CA THR A 128 -10.89 -1.33 17.70
C THR A 128 -10.15 -1.70 16.40
N ALA A 129 -9.34 -2.75 16.45
CA ALA A 129 -8.69 -3.30 15.27
C ALA A 129 -9.71 -3.82 14.24
N ARG A 130 -10.85 -4.36 14.69
CA ARG A 130 -11.94 -4.82 13.83
C ARG A 130 -12.57 -3.66 13.06
N ASP A 131 -12.80 -2.52 13.72
CA ASP A 131 -13.38 -1.34 13.07
C ASP A 131 -12.47 -0.85 11.94
N LEU A 132 -11.16 -0.79 12.19
CA LEU A 132 -10.19 -0.38 11.17
C LEU A 132 -10.17 -1.35 9.99
N VAL A 133 -10.13 -2.66 10.24
CA VAL A 133 -10.16 -3.69 9.18
C VAL A 133 -11.44 -3.61 8.36
N VAL A 134 -12.60 -3.44 9.01
CA VAL A 134 -13.89 -3.26 8.32
C VAL A 134 -13.86 -2.03 7.40
N ASN A 135 -13.33 -0.91 7.89
CA ASN A 135 -13.20 0.32 7.11
C ASN A 135 -12.26 0.14 5.91
N GLN A 136 -11.12 -0.55 6.08
CA GLN A 136 -10.19 -0.85 4.99
C GLN A 136 -10.82 -1.74 3.92
N VAL A 137 -11.54 -2.79 4.33
CA VAL A 137 -12.24 -3.70 3.40
C VAL A 137 -13.39 -2.95 2.68
N ALA A 138 -14.09 -2.06 3.36
CA ALA A 138 -15.13 -1.24 2.74
C ALA A 138 -14.52 -0.27 1.69
N ALA A 139 -13.41 0.38 2.01
CA ALA A 139 -12.66 1.22 1.09
C ALA A 139 -12.17 0.43 -0.13
N PHE A 140 -11.63 -0.78 0.09
CA PHE A 140 -11.26 -1.69 -1.00
C PHE A 140 -12.44 -2.01 -1.92
N ARG A 141 -13.58 -2.40 -1.36
CA ARG A 141 -14.79 -2.71 -2.14
C ARG A 141 -15.21 -1.52 -3.00
N LYS A 142 -15.24 -0.31 -2.42
CA LYS A 142 -15.57 0.93 -3.13
C LYS A 142 -14.58 1.18 -4.28
N ALA A 143 -13.27 1.08 -4.02
CA ALA A 143 -12.25 1.29 -5.05
C ALA A 143 -12.34 0.22 -6.15
N PHE A 144 -12.43 -1.06 -5.77
CA PHE A 144 -12.46 -2.17 -6.73
C PHE A 144 -13.72 -2.19 -7.59
N SER A 145 -14.86 -1.74 -7.08
CA SER A 145 -16.12 -1.67 -7.85
C SER A 145 -16.06 -0.73 -9.06
N THR A 146 -15.11 0.21 -9.08
CA THR A 146 -14.87 1.12 -10.21
C THR A 146 -14.03 0.50 -11.33
N VAL A 147 -13.55 -0.74 -11.16
CA VAL A 147 -12.62 -1.38 -12.08
C VAL A 147 -13.37 -2.30 -13.05
N ASN A 148 -13.19 -2.06 -14.35
CA ASN A 148 -13.76 -2.92 -15.38
C ASN A 148 -12.89 -4.19 -15.55
N LEU A 149 -13.45 -5.36 -15.25
CA LEU A 149 -12.74 -6.65 -15.31
C LEU A 149 -12.97 -7.41 -16.62
N ARG A 150 -13.64 -6.82 -17.63
CA ARG A 150 -14.00 -7.54 -18.87
C ARG A 150 -12.78 -8.18 -19.55
N TYR A 151 -11.67 -7.43 -19.64
CA TYR A 151 -10.44 -7.96 -20.25
C TYR A 151 -9.84 -9.11 -19.44
N ALA A 152 -9.71 -8.98 -18.13
CA ALA A 152 -9.18 -10.04 -17.29
C ALA A 152 -10.04 -11.31 -17.37
N ARG A 153 -11.37 -11.17 -17.34
CA ARG A 153 -12.32 -12.28 -17.51
C ARG A 153 -12.19 -12.96 -18.85
N SER A 154 -11.94 -12.22 -19.95
CA SER A 154 -11.69 -12.81 -21.29
C SER A 154 -10.38 -13.62 -21.34
N LYS A 155 -9.53 -13.48 -20.35
CA LYS A 155 -8.29 -14.26 -20.14
C LYS A 155 -8.45 -15.33 -19.04
N ASN A 156 -9.68 -15.67 -18.66
CA ASN A 156 -10.02 -16.63 -17.60
C ASN A 156 -9.45 -16.28 -16.21
N LEU A 157 -9.22 -14.99 -15.95
CA LEU A 157 -8.76 -14.52 -14.64
C LEU A 157 -9.95 -14.08 -13.79
N THR A 158 -9.92 -14.49 -12.51
CA THR A 158 -10.89 -14.10 -11.50
C THR A 158 -10.58 -12.71 -10.94
N SER A 159 -11.50 -12.14 -10.16
CA SER A 159 -11.24 -10.91 -9.40
C SER A 159 -10.05 -11.07 -8.42
N TYR A 160 -9.88 -12.27 -7.87
CA TYR A 160 -8.78 -12.57 -6.96
C TYR A 160 -7.43 -12.64 -7.69
N ASP A 161 -7.41 -13.20 -8.90
CA ASP A 161 -6.21 -13.22 -9.75
C ASP A 161 -5.78 -11.79 -10.11
N VAL A 162 -6.74 -10.94 -10.48
CA VAL A 162 -6.46 -9.51 -10.75
C VAL A 162 -5.87 -8.82 -9.52
N LEU A 163 -6.39 -9.08 -8.34
CA LEU A 163 -5.85 -8.53 -7.08
C LEU A 163 -4.44 -9.05 -6.81
N THR A 164 -4.21 -10.33 -7.04
CA THR A 164 -2.88 -10.96 -6.88
C THR A 164 -1.88 -10.35 -7.84
N ILE A 165 -2.25 -10.19 -9.12
CA ILE A 165 -1.42 -9.51 -10.14
C ILE A 165 -1.15 -8.05 -9.72
N ALA A 166 -2.18 -7.33 -9.25
CA ALA A 166 -2.04 -5.95 -8.80
C ALA A 166 -1.01 -5.81 -7.66
N SER A 167 -1.01 -6.76 -6.72
CA SER A 167 -0.05 -6.75 -5.61
C SER A 167 1.40 -6.96 -6.06
N MET A 168 1.62 -7.75 -7.11
CA MET A 168 2.94 -7.92 -7.72
C MET A 168 3.37 -6.65 -8.47
N ILE A 169 2.47 -6.06 -9.26
CA ILE A 169 2.72 -4.79 -9.96
C ILE A 169 3.10 -3.70 -8.95
N GLU A 170 2.39 -3.62 -7.84
CA GLU A 170 2.65 -2.63 -6.78
C GLU A 170 4.05 -2.75 -6.19
N LYS A 171 4.56 -3.97 -6.07
CA LYS A 171 5.91 -4.23 -5.53
C LYS A 171 7.04 -4.05 -6.56
N GLU A 172 6.73 -4.08 -7.85
CA GLU A 172 7.71 -3.94 -8.94
C GLU A 172 7.76 -2.52 -9.50
N ALA A 173 6.61 -1.86 -9.69
CA ALA A 173 6.53 -0.58 -10.39
C ALA A 173 6.96 0.59 -9.51
N VAL A 174 8.08 1.20 -9.83
CA VAL A 174 8.51 2.49 -9.25
C VAL A 174 7.91 3.66 -10.04
N VAL A 175 7.83 3.52 -11.36
CA VAL A 175 7.32 4.55 -12.28
C VAL A 175 5.87 4.22 -12.66
N PRO A 176 4.91 5.17 -12.47
CA PRO A 176 3.50 4.92 -12.73
C PRO A 176 3.18 4.42 -14.15
N SER A 177 3.88 4.92 -15.17
CA SER A 177 3.68 4.55 -16.58
C SER A 177 4.03 3.09 -16.88
N GLU A 178 4.86 2.43 -16.07
CA GLU A 178 5.30 1.05 -16.28
C GLU A 178 4.31 0.01 -15.74
N ARG A 179 3.36 0.38 -14.87
CA ARG A 179 2.41 -0.57 -14.27
C ARG A 179 1.70 -1.43 -15.30
N ARG A 180 1.24 -0.84 -16.41
CA ARG A 180 0.54 -1.56 -17.47
C ARG A 180 1.47 -2.44 -18.31
N LEU A 181 2.75 -2.07 -18.46
CA LEU A 181 3.78 -2.88 -19.12
C LEU A 181 4.14 -4.11 -18.29
N ILE A 182 4.34 -3.93 -16.97
CA ILE A 182 4.58 -5.04 -16.04
C ILE A 182 3.37 -5.99 -16.04
N ALA A 183 2.15 -5.44 -16.00
CA ALA A 183 0.94 -6.24 -16.13
C ALA A 183 0.94 -7.07 -17.44
N ALA A 184 1.31 -6.48 -18.57
CA ALA A 184 1.39 -7.19 -19.85
C ALA A 184 2.38 -8.35 -19.80
N VAL A 185 3.57 -8.15 -19.26
CA VAL A 185 4.56 -9.24 -19.09
C VAL A 185 4.00 -10.37 -18.24
N ILE A 186 3.30 -10.06 -17.12
CA ILE A 186 2.68 -11.10 -16.28
C ILE A 186 1.64 -11.89 -17.08
N TYR A 187 0.74 -11.22 -17.80
CA TYR A 187 -0.28 -11.87 -18.63
C TYR A 187 0.32 -12.73 -19.75
N ASN A 188 1.32 -12.21 -20.46
CA ASN A 188 2.00 -12.92 -21.55
C ASN A 188 2.71 -14.17 -21.02
N ARG A 189 3.42 -14.09 -19.88
CA ARG A 189 4.05 -15.24 -19.25
C ARG A 189 3.03 -16.27 -18.75
N LEU A 190 1.91 -15.85 -18.17
CA LEU A 190 0.83 -16.77 -17.76
C LEU A 190 0.27 -17.51 -18.98
N HIS A 191 0.01 -16.80 -20.07
CA HIS A 191 -0.48 -17.39 -21.33
C HIS A 191 0.52 -18.37 -21.94
N ALA A 192 1.80 -18.01 -21.95
CA ALA A 192 2.91 -18.86 -22.43
C ALA A 192 3.31 -19.96 -21.44
N LYS A 193 2.60 -20.11 -20.31
CA LYS A 193 2.93 -21.06 -19.23
C LYS A 193 4.37 -20.92 -18.72
N MET A 194 4.92 -19.72 -18.78
CA MET A 194 6.24 -19.38 -18.26
C MET A 194 6.17 -19.13 -16.75
N ARG A 195 7.31 -19.28 -16.08
CA ARG A 195 7.49 -18.85 -14.68
C ARG A 195 7.49 -17.33 -14.63
N LEU A 196 6.82 -16.73 -13.61
CA LEU A 196 6.76 -15.27 -13.52
C LEU A 196 8.09 -14.63 -13.11
N GLY A 197 8.87 -15.30 -12.27
CA GLY A 197 10.22 -14.87 -11.91
C GLY A 197 10.27 -13.53 -11.15
N ILE A 198 9.25 -13.23 -10.37
CA ILE A 198 9.10 -11.98 -9.61
C ILE A 198 9.68 -12.16 -8.21
N ASP A 199 10.78 -11.47 -7.91
CA ASP A 199 11.51 -11.61 -6.64
C ASP A 199 10.70 -11.14 -5.42
N ALA A 200 9.84 -10.16 -5.59
CA ALA A 200 8.95 -9.68 -4.54
C ALA A 200 8.06 -10.80 -3.97
N THR A 201 7.69 -11.81 -4.77
CA THR A 201 6.92 -12.96 -4.30
C THR A 201 7.72 -13.84 -3.36
N ILE A 202 9.01 -14.05 -3.64
CA ILE A 202 9.91 -14.83 -2.77
C ILE A 202 10.12 -14.10 -1.45
N ARG A 203 10.40 -12.79 -1.51
CA ARG A 203 10.57 -11.96 -0.31
C ARG A 203 9.37 -12.03 0.61
N TYR A 204 8.17 -11.92 0.05
CA TYR A 204 6.93 -12.03 0.82
C TYR A 204 6.80 -13.41 1.46
N GLY A 205 7.00 -14.48 0.70
CA GLY A 205 6.84 -15.85 1.17
C GLY A 205 7.89 -16.30 2.20
N LEU A 206 9.05 -15.63 2.25
CA LEU A 206 10.14 -15.91 3.19
C LEU A 206 10.29 -14.81 4.26
N HIS A 207 9.42 -13.79 4.26
CA HIS A 207 9.48 -12.64 5.17
C HIS A 207 10.81 -11.88 5.13
N ILE A 208 11.41 -11.74 3.93
CA ILE A 208 12.68 -11.03 3.72
C ILE A 208 12.40 -9.55 3.43
N PRO A 209 13.02 -8.61 4.17
CA PRO A 209 12.89 -7.18 3.91
C PRO A 209 13.28 -6.79 2.48
N GLY A 210 12.61 -5.80 1.92
CA GLY A 210 12.91 -5.30 0.56
C GLY A 210 14.31 -4.69 0.42
N THR A 211 14.95 -4.33 1.54
CA THR A 211 16.29 -3.75 1.61
C THR A 211 17.42 -4.76 1.52
N GLU A 212 17.16 -6.05 1.74
CA GLU A 212 18.15 -7.11 1.71
C GLU A 212 18.27 -7.73 0.31
N SER A 213 19.42 -8.22 -0.07
CA SER A 213 19.60 -8.99 -1.31
C SER A 213 19.18 -10.43 -1.12
N LEU A 214 18.54 -11.03 -2.15
CA LEU A 214 18.19 -12.44 -2.12
C LEU A 214 19.44 -13.30 -2.37
N THR A 215 19.68 -14.26 -1.50
CA THR A 215 20.74 -15.25 -1.64
C THR A 215 20.38 -16.33 -2.66
N LYS A 216 21.35 -17.09 -3.18
CA LYS A 216 21.12 -18.24 -4.05
C LYS A 216 20.19 -19.28 -3.40
N LYS A 217 20.31 -19.50 -2.08
CA LYS A 217 19.46 -20.43 -1.32
C LYS A 217 17.99 -19.98 -1.31
N GLU A 218 17.75 -18.71 -1.10
CA GLU A 218 16.39 -18.11 -1.09
C GLU A 218 15.76 -18.13 -2.48
N LEU A 219 16.54 -17.82 -3.53
CA LEU A 219 16.11 -17.95 -4.92
C LEU A 219 15.74 -19.38 -5.31
N ALA A 220 16.36 -20.40 -4.67
CA ALA A 220 16.07 -21.81 -4.87
C ALA A 220 15.02 -22.38 -3.92
N SER A 221 14.41 -21.55 -3.04
CA SER A 221 13.47 -21.99 -2.00
C SER A 221 12.28 -22.77 -2.57
N SER A 222 11.75 -23.70 -1.76
CA SER A 222 10.52 -24.45 -2.07
C SER A 222 9.24 -23.73 -1.62
N SER A 223 9.34 -22.47 -1.20
CA SER A 223 8.18 -21.66 -0.85
C SER A 223 7.16 -21.64 -2.00
N PRO A 224 5.86 -21.84 -1.75
CA PRO A 224 4.82 -21.76 -2.79
C PRO A 224 4.72 -20.37 -3.42
N TYR A 225 5.33 -19.36 -2.81
CA TYR A 225 5.47 -18.01 -3.36
C TYR A 225 6.64 -17.85 -4.33
N ASN A 226 7.50 -18.88 -4.50
CA ASN A 226 8.65 -18.80 -5.38
C ASN A 226 8.23 -18.92 -6.86
N THR A 227 7.88 -17.81 -7.49
CA THR A 227 7.50 -17.74 -8.91
C THR A 227 8.67 -17.94 -9.88
N ARG A 228 9.93 -18.07 -9.39
CA ARG A 228 11.07 -18.57 -10.18
C ARG A 228 11.07 -20.09 -10.30
N ARG A 229 10.47 -20.79 -9.31
CA ARG A 229 10.37 -22.26 -9.27
C ARG A 229 9.04 -22.78 -9.77
N PHE A 230 7.93 -22.18 -9.34
CA PHE A 230 6.58 -22.60 -9.67
C PHE A 230 5.95 -21.72 -10.74
N ARG A 231 5.17 -22.33 -11.63
CA ARG A 231 4.39 -21.61 -12.66
C ARG A 231 3.09 -21.08 -12.06
N GLY A 232 2.52 -20.06 -12.69
CA GLY A 232 1.26 -19.46 -12.27
C GLY A 232 1.43 -18.36 -11.24
N LEU A 233 0.31 -17.92 -10.69
CA LEU A 233 0.25 -16.88 -9.66
C LEU A 233 0.65 -17.43 -8.29
N PRO A 234 1.20 -16.60 -7.39
CA PRO A 234 1.41 -16.98 -6.00
C PRO A 234 0.06 -17.27 -5.32
N PRO A 235 0.05 -18.00 -4.18
CA PRO A 235 -1.18 -18.43 -3.49
C PRO A 235 -2.09 -17.28 -3.04
N THR A 236 -1.50 -16.12 -2.72
CA THR A 236 -2.23 -14.91 -2.27
C THR A 236 -1.62 -13.66 -2.88
N PRO A 237 -2.31 -12.51 -2.80
CA PRO A 237 -1.64 -11.22 -2.91
C PRO A 237 -0.44 -11.13 -1.96
N ILE A 238 0.57 -10.38 -2.34
CA ILE A 238 1.84 -10.21 -1.59
C ILE A 238 1.97 -8.81 -0.97
N ALA A 239 0.97 -7.98 -1.13
CA ALA A 239 0.85 -6.64 -0.56
C ALA A 239 -0.57 -6.12 -0.76
N ASN A 240 -0.89 -4.98 -0.17
CA ASN A 240 -2.15 -4.27 -0.41
C ASN A 240 -1.93 -3.19 -1.49
N PRO A 241 -2.42 -3.42 -2.72
CA PRO A 241 -2.16 -2.51 -3.84
C PRO A 241 -3.07 -1.29 -3.81
N GLY A 242 -2.58 -0.19 -4.37
CA GLY A 242 -3.39 0.97 -4.70
C GLY A 242 -4.27 0.76 -5.94
N LEU A 243 -5.23 1.66 -6.12
CA LEU A 243 -6.14 1.61 -7.26
C LEU A 243 -5.43 1.68 -8.63
N PRO A 244 -4.31 2.44 -8.81
CA PRO A 244 -3.57 2.44 -10.08
C PRO A 244 -3.05 1.05 -10.48
N SER A 245 -2.50 0.28 -9.54
CA SER A 245 -2.01 -1.08 -9.80
C SER A 245 -3.15 -2.07 -10.05
N ILE A 246 -4.29 -1.92 -9.36
CA ILE A 246 -5.50 -2.72 -9.63
C ILE A 246 -6.02 -2.44 -11.05
N ARG A 247 -6.08 -1.18 -11.46
CA ARG A 247 -6.48 -0.79 -12.83
C ARG A 247 -5.50 -1.32 -13.89
N ALA A 248 -4.20 -1.26 -13.63
CA ALA A 248 -3.18 -1.81 -14.53
C ALA A 248 -3.31 -3.33 -14.67
N ALA A 249 -3.54 -4.04 -13.57
CA ALA A 249 -3.80 -5.48 -13.58
C ALA A 249 -5.06 -5.85 -14.37
N ALA A 250 -6.12 -5.04 -14.29
CA ALA A 250 -7.35 -5.26 -15.05
C ALA A 250 -7.22 -4.89 -16.55
N HIS A 251 -6.31 -3.97 -16.87
CA HIS A 251 -6.13 -3.43 -18.23
C HIS A 251 -4.62 -3.31 -18.58
N PRO A 252 -3.93 -4.44 -18.84
CA PRO A 252 -2.53 -4.43 -19.23
C PRO A 252 -2.32 -3.67 -20.55
N ALA A 253 -1.07 -3.28 -20.83
CA ALA A 253 -0.69 -2.76 -22.14
C ALA A 253 -0.84 -3.85 -23.21
N ARG A 254 -1.11 -3.45 -24.46
CA ARG A 254 -1.20 -4.36 -25.61
C ARG A 254 0.17 -4.46 -26.27
N VAL A 255 1.06 -5.21 -25.65
CA VAL A 255 2.43 -5.46 -26.11
C VAL A 255 2.75 -6.95 -25.92
N ASP A 256 3.74 -7.45 -26.63
CA ASP A 256 4.18 -8.85 -26.61
C ASP A 256 5.37 -9.11 -25.67
N TYR A 257 5.73 -8.14 -24.84
CA TYR A 257 6.86 -8.27 -23.93
C TYR A 257 6.73 -9.46 -22.98
N LEU A 258 7.83 -10.21 -22.87
CA LEU A 258 7.96 -11.37 -21.98
C LEU A 258 8.96 -11.14 -20.85
N TYR A 259 9.81 -10.12 -20.98
CA TYR A 259 10.91 -9.86 -20.06
C TYR A 259 10.97 -8.38 -19.70
N PHE A 260 11.36 -8.11 -18.48
CA PHE A 260 11.81 -6.79 -18.05
C PHE A 260 12.98 -6.90 -17.08
N VAL A 261 13.87 -5.93 -17.09
CA VAL A 261 15.01 -5.81 -16.18
C VAL A 261 15.14 -4.37 -15.73
N ARG A 262 15.44 -4.18 -14.44
CA ARG A 262 15.61 -2.85 -13.85
C ARG A 262 16.84 -2.18 -14.43
N LYS A 263 16.71 -0.93 -14.87
CA LYS A 263 17.82 -0.12 -15.37
C LYS A 263 18.74 0.34 -14.22
N PRO A 264 19.97 0.80 -14.52
CA PRO A 264 20.93 1.29 -13.53
C PRO A 264 20.42 2.47 -12.69
N ASP A 265 19.47 3.27 -13.21
CA ASP A 265 18.81 4.34 -12.47
C ASP A 265 17.91 3.87 -11.32
N LYS A 266 17.73 2.55 -11.18
CA LYS A 266 16.92 1.87 -10.15
C LYS A 266 15.44 2.28 -10.13
N ARG A 267 14.96 2.96 -11.15
CA ARG A 267 13.58 3.46 -11.26
C ARG A 267 12.85 2.87 -12.44
N HIS A 268 13.47 2.85 -13.61
CA HIS A 268 12.88 2.37 -14.85
C HIS A 268 13.26 0.92 -15.15
N HIS A 269 12.45 0.30 -16.01
CA HIS A 269 12.74 -1.01 -16.56
C HIS A 269 12.98 -0.91 -18.08
N PHE A 270 13.75 -1.85 -18.57
CA PHE A 270 13.84 -2.18 -19.99
C PHE A 270 12.91 -3.36 -20.23
N PHE A 271 12.07 -3.28 -21.27
CA PHE A 271 11.09 -4.29 -21.64
C PHE A 271 11.41 -4.87 -23.00
N THR A 272 11.25 -6.19 -23.18
CA THR A 272 11.48 -6.87 -24.47
C THR A 272 10.70 -8.18 -24.56
N ALA A 273 10.42 -8.62 -25.79
CA ALA A 273 9.92 -9.95 -26.09
C ALA A 273 11.07 -10.99 -26.22
N SER A 274 12.31 -10.54 -26.48
CA SER A 274 13.46 -11.38 -26.77
C SER A 274 14.22 -11.77 -25.50
N GLY A 275 14.36 -13.09 -25.25
CA GLY A 275 15.18 -13.60 -24.16
C GLY A 275 16.66 -13.29 -24.32
N GLN A 276 17.17 -13.29 -25.56
CA GLN A 276 18.57 -12.94 -25.83
C GLN A 276 18.86 -11.46 -25.49
N GLU A 277 17.95 -10.58 -25.91
CA GLU A 277 18.07 -9.16 -25.62
C GLU A 277 17.98 -8.88 -24.12
N PHE A 278 17.06 -9.57 -23.42
CA PHE A 278 16.95 -9.51 -21.97
C PHE A 278 18.26 -9.90 -21.28
N LEU A 279 18.88 -11.03 -21.67
CA LEU A 279 20.15 -11.48 -21.08
C LEU A 279 21.29 -10.48 -21.35
N ARG A 280 21.38 -9.96 -22.57
CA ARG A 280 22.35 -8.93 -22.92
C ARG A 280 22.17 -7.67 -22.06
N LYS A 281 20.92 -7.19 -21.91
CA LYS A 281 20.62 -6.00 -21.08
C LYS A 281 20.79 -6.27 -19.60
N ALA A 282 20.47 -7.46 -19.12
CA ALA A 282 20.70 -7.83 -17.72
C ALA A 282 22.20 -7.82 -17.40
N CYS A 283 23.05 -8.36 -18.28
CA CYS A 283 24.49 -8.30 -18.15
C CYS A 283 25.02 -6.85 -18.18
N GLU A 284 24.58 -6.06 -19.16
CA GLU A 284 24.95 -4.63 -19.27
C GLU A 284 24.59 -3.83 -18.00
N TYR A 285 23.46 -4.17 -17.34
CA TYR A 285 23.00 -3.50 -16.12
C TYR A 285 23.53 -4.11 -14.81
N GLY A 286 24.44 -5.11 -14.89
CA GLY A 286 25.12 -5.69 -13.73
C GLY A 286 24.32 -6.79 -12.99
N PHE A 287 23.31 -7.39 -13.61
CA PHE A 287 22.52 -8.50 -13.03
C PHE A 287 23.07 -9.91 -13.32
N GLY A 288 24.34 -10.01 -13.65
CA GLY A 288 25.04 -11.27 -13.91
C GLY A 288 25.06 -11.61 -15.41
N CYS A 289 26.26 -11.90 -15.90
CA CYS A 289 26.50 -12.43 -17.22
C CYS A 289 26.62 -13.96 -17.07
N SER A 290 25.62 -14.71 -17.53
CA SER A 290 25.64 -16.17 -17.61
C SER A 290 25.83 -16.63 -19.06
#